data_84e8eb4dcd6d7f1d41255de714e586b1
#
_entry.id   84e8eb4dcd6d7f1d41255de714e586b1
#
_cell.length_a   1.000
_cell.length_b   1.000
_cell.length_c   1.000
_cell.angle_alpha   90.00
_cell.angle_beta   90.00
_cell.angle_gamma   90.00
#
_symmetry.space_group_name_H-M   'P 1'
#
loop_
_entity.id
_entity.type
_entity.pdbx_description
1 polymer ?
#
loop_
_entity_poly.entity_id
_entity_poly.type
_entity_poly.pdbx_seq_one_letter_code
_entity_poly.pdbx_strand_id
1 'polypeptide(L)'
;ERNEDDEFISVGGGSGVVINEKGLIITNHHVIDNATDVRVVFEDGRMYEATVVGSDKLTDIGVVKIQNEKLIPISFGNSESIFVGDLAVAIGHPLTLGAAPTVTTGVISALNRRLDVGSESMNNAVTLFGLIQTDAPITRGSSGGALLNQKGELIGITTAIATADVGAEGLGFAVPINLALGIVEDILDDGKV
;
A
#
# COMPACT_ATOMS: atom_id res chain seq x y z
N GLU A 1 5.91 18.10 -1.59
CA GLU A 1 6.80 19.28 -1.44
C GLU A 1 6.00 20.56 -1.63
N ARG A 2 6.52 21.70 -1.12
CA ARG A 2 5.94 23.03 -1.36
C ARG A 2 6.81 23.79 -2.34
N ASN A 3 6.18 24.59 -3.23
CA ASN A 3 6.89 25.47 -4.14
C ASN A 3 7.35 26.77 -3.44
N GLU A 4 8.04 27.66 -4.16
CA GLU A 4 8.50 28.96 -3.66
C GLU A 4 7.35 29.86 -3.18
N ASP A 5 6.13 29.63 -3.66
CA ASP A 5 4.92 30.35 -3.28
C ASP A 5 4.14 29.67 -2.12
N ASP A 6 4.75 28.67 -1.46
CA ASP A 6 4.16 27.85 -0.36
C ASP A 6 2.93 27.04 -0.79
N GLU A 7 2.76 26.79 -2.11
CA GLU A 7 1.74 25.92 -2.64
C GLU A 7 2.21 24.46 -2.61
N PHE A 8 1.30 23.55 -2.28
CA PHE A 8 1.59 22.13 -2.26
C PHE A 8 1.75 21.57 -3.68
N ILE A 9 2.94 21.07 -4.00
CA ILE A 9 3.21 20.34 -5.23
C ILE A 9 3.29 18.85 -4.90
N SER A 10 2.42 18.03 -5.50
CA SER A 10 2.54 16.58 -5.39
C SER A 10 3.72 16.09 -6.21
N VAL A 11 4.72 15.50 -5.57
CA VAL A 11 5.93 14.93 -6.20
C VAL A 11 5.77 13.43 -6.43
N GLY A 12 4.82 12.80 -5.74
CA GLY A 12 4.50 11.39 -5.83
C GLY A 12 3.17 11.10 -5.17
N GLY A 13 2.72 9.88 -5.29
CA GLY A 13 1.48 9.46 -4.66
C GLY A 13 1.30 7.95 -4.74
N GLY A 14 0.36 7.47 -3.97
CA GLY A 14 -0.02 6.07 -3.89
C GLY A 14 -1.41 5.94 -3.29
N SER A 15 -1.71 4.76 -2.83
CA SER A 15 -2.96 4.40 -2.17
C SER A 15 -2.75 4.19 -0.68
N GLY A 16 -3.82 4.17 0.07
CA GLY A 16 -3.80 3.80 1.47
C GLY A 16 -5.11 3.13 1.89
N VAL A 17 -5.05 2.37 2.96
CA VAL A 17 -6.18 1.62 3.50
C VAL A 17 -6.48 2.07 4.92
N VAL A 18 -7.70 2.53 5.17
CA VAL A 18 -8.15 2.93 6.51
C VAL A 18 -8.32 1.68 7.39
N ILE A 19 -7.60 1.61 8.50
CA ILE A 19 -7.58 0.43 9.37
C ILE A 19 -8.27 0.63 10.71
N ASN A 20 -8.59 1.87 11.09
CA ASN A 20 -9.42 2.14 12.26
C ASN A 20 -10.25 3.43 12.12
N GLU A 21 -11.23 3.58 13.00
CA GLU A 21 -12.12 4.76 13.04
C GLU A 21 -11.41 6.05 13.42
N LYS A 22 -10.21 5.95 14.02
CA LYS A 22 -9.42 7.10 14.51
C LYS A 22 -8.48 7.70 13.47
N GLY A 23 -8.58 7.27 12.21
CA GLY A 23 -7.79 7.85 11.12
C GLY A 23 -6.44 7.21 10.87
N LEU A 24 -6.20 6.00 11.35
CA LEU A 24 -4.97 5.26 11.03
C LEU A 24 -5.12 4.61 9.65
N ILE A 25 -4.09 4.77 8.82
CA ILE A 25 -4.06 4.34 7.43
C ILE A 25 -2.75 3.62 7.17
N ILE A 26 -2.83 2.40 6.62
CA ILE A 26 -1.67 1.69 6.08
C ILE A 26 -1.43 2.11 4.64
N THR A 27 -0.17 2.26 4.28
CA THR A 27 0.33 2.45 2.92
C THR A 27 1.67 1.72 2.76
N ASN A 28 2.41 1.95 1.67
CA ASN A 28 3.78 1.46 1.56
C ASN A 28 4.79 2.48 2.10
N HIS A 29 5.94 1.96 2.58
CA HIS A 29 7.08 2.80 2.96
C HIS A 29 7.52 3.70 1.80
N HIS A 30 7.73 3.14 0.60
CA HIS A 30 8.21 3.89 -0.56
C HIS A 30 7.25 4.99 -1.03
N VAL A 31 5.97 4.96 -0.64
CA VAL A 31 4.97 6.01 -0.95
C VAL A 31 5.20 7.25 -0.09
N ILE A 32 5.68 7.07 1.14
CA ILE A 32 5.86 8.14 2.14
C ILE A 32 7.32 8.41 2.48
N ASP A 33 8.26 7.67 1.88
CA ASP A 33 9.69 7.85 2.12
C ASP A 33 10.14 9.24 1.67
N ASN A 34 10.87 9.93 2.56
CA ASN A 34 11.34 11.31 2.38
C ASN A 34 10.24 12.35 2.08
N ALA A 35 8.96 12.03 2.33
CA ALA A 35 7.88 13.00 2.18
C ALA A 35 7.97 14.08 3.28
N THR A 36 7.99 15.35 2.88
CA THR A 36 7.93 16.49 3.81
C THR A 36 6.51 16.74 4.29
N ASP A 37 5.55 16.58 3.38
CA ASP A 37 4.12 16.76 3.62
C ASP A 37 3.34 15.60 3.01
N VAL A 38 2.44 15.00 3.78
CA VAL A 38 1.56 13.92 3.31
C VAL A 38 0.10 14.40 3.37
N ARG A 39 -0.64 14.16 2.31
CA ARG A 39 -2.09 14.39 2.26
C ARG A 39 -2.84 13.15 1.87
N VAL A 40 -3.95 12.92 2.53
CA VAL A 40 -4.91 11.86 2.21
C VAL A 40 -6.13 12.48 1.54
N VAL A 41 -6.43 11.99 0.35
CA VAL A 41 -7.61 12.43 -0.43
C VAL A 41 -8.56 11.25 -0.52
N PHE A 42 -9.81 11.45 -0.12
CA PHE A 42 -10.89 10.47 -0.25
C PHE A 42 -11.63 10.64 -1.58
N GLU A 43 -12.34 9.59 -2.00
CA GLU A 43 -13.12 9.57 -3.24
C GLU A 43 -14.15 10.72 -3.31
N ASP A 44 -14.72 11.12 -2.18
CA ASP A 44 -15.67 12.21 -2.09
C ASP A 44 -15.03 13.61 -2.15
N GLY A 45 -13.72 13.69 -2.39
CA GLY A 45 -12.96 14.92 -2.49
C GLY A 45 -12.50 15.52 -1.17
N ARG A 46 -12.85 14.92 -0.03
CA ARG A 46 -12.32 15.36 1.27
C ARG A 46 -10.81 15.14 1.32
N MET A 47 -10.09 16.15 1.78
CA MET A 47 -8.65 16.14 1.89
C MET A 47 -8.22 16.42 3.33
N TYR A 48 -7.25 15.66 3.82
CA TYR A 48 -6.71 15.78 5.16
C TYR A 48 -5.18 15.82 5.12
N GLU A 49 -4.59 16.68 5.91
CA GLU A 49 -3.16 16.57 6.23
C GLU A 49 -2.95 15.32 7.07
N ALA A 50 -1.89 14.58 6.77
CA ALA A 50 -1.56 13.35 7.45
C ALA A 50 -0.19 13.45 8.12
N THR A 51 -0.08 12.88 9.30
CA THR A 51 1.20 12.72 10.00
C THR A 51 1.73 11.32 9.72
N VAL A 52 2.99 11.21 9.32
CA VAL A 52 3.69 9.93 9.25
C VAL A 52 3.91 9.42 10.67
N VAL A 53 3.34 8.27 11.01
CA VAL A 53 3.51 7.62 12.31
C VAL A 53 4.84 6.86 12.34
N GLY A 54 5.13 6.14 11.26
CA GLY A 54 6.37 5.41 11.05
C GLY A 54 6.31 4.58 9.79
N SER A 55 7.42 3.94 9.47
CA SER A 55 7.48 3.00 8.35
C SER A 55 8.63 2.01 8.50
N ASP A 56 8.47 0.84 7.88
CA ASP A 56 9.51 -0.16 7.76
C ASP A 56 9.90 -0.39 6.30
N LYS A 57 11.16 -0.14 5.99
CA LYS A 57 11.72 -0.32 4.66
C LYS A 57 11.83 -1.78 4.25
N LEU A 58 12.05 -2.69 5.20
CA LEU A 58 12.30 -4.11 4.91
C LEU A 58 11.02 -4.83 4.49
N THR A 59 9.87 -4.41 5.00
CA THR A 59 8.56 -4.96 4.63
C THR A 59 7.80 -4.07 3.66
N ASP A 60 8.30 -2.87 3.38
CA ASP A 60 7.65 -1.84 2.57
C ASP A 60 6.29 -1.41 3.16
N ILE A 61 6.14 -1.40 4.49
CA ILE A 61 4.94 -0.93 5.17
C ILE A 61 5.16 0.46 5.76
N GLY A 62 4.19 1.34 5.55
CA GLY A 62 4.12 2.67 6.13
C GLY A 62 2.78 2.91 6.80
N VAL A 63 2.79 3.75 7.82
CA VAL A 63 1.60 4.13 8.59
C VAL A 63 1.50 5.63 8.66
N VAL A 64 0.36 6.14 8.26
CA VAL A 64 0.03 7.56 8.40
C VAL A 64 -1.26 7.73 9.20
N LYS A 65 -1.41 8.89 9.80
CA LYS A 65 -2.57 9.24 10.61
C LYS A 65 -3.16 10.57 10.16
N ILE A 66 -4.47 10.59 9.97
CA ILE A 66 -5.25 11.80 9.77
C ILE A 66 -6.11 12.12 11.00
N GLN A 67 -6.41 13.41 11.20
CA GLN A 67 -7.34 13.87 12.21
C GLN A 67 -8.76 13.77 11.64
N ASN A 68 -9.39 12.61 11.78
CA ASN A 68 -10.78 12.42 11.43
C ASN A 68 -11.41 11.39 12.37
N GLU A 69 -12.62 11.67 12.80
CA GLU A 69 -13.47 10.76 13.56
C GLU A 69 -14.60 10.27 12.63
N LYS A 70 -14.98 9.00 12.70
CA LYS A 70 -16.05 8.37 11.91
C LYS A 70 -15.64 7.86 10.52
N LEU A 71 -14.40 7.42 10.37
CA LEU A 71 -14.02 6.61 9.22
C LEU A 71 -14.57 5.19 9.37
N ILE A 72 -14.84 4.56 8.22
CA ILE A 72 -15.22 3.16 8.16
C ILE A 72 -13.96 2.36 7.86
N PRO A 73 -13.43 1.60 8.84
CA PRO A 73 -12.26 0.78 8.61
C PRO A 73 -12.60 -0.45 7.76
N ILE A 74 -11.60 -0.96 7.07
CA ILE A 74 -11.69 -2.22 6.35
C ILE A 74 -11.81 -3.41 7.32
N SER A 75 -12.52 -4.45 6.92
CA SER A 75 -12.49 -5.74 7.62
C SER A 75 -11.22 -6.50 7.27
N PHE A 76 -10.55 -7.07 8.29
CA PHE A 76 -9.34 -7.88 8.07
C PHE A 76 -9.70 -9.33 7.77
N GLY A 77 -9.08 -9.89 6.74
CA GLY A 77 -9.01 -11.31 6.51
C GLY A 77 -7.81 -11.95 7.22
N ASN A 78 -7.52 -13.19 6.89
CA ASN A 78 -6.35 -13.91 7.38
C ASN A 78 -5.49 -14.36 6.17
N SER A 79 -4.32 -13.74 5.99
CA SER A 79 -3.43 -14.06 4.89
C SER A 79 -2.75 -15.43 5.00
N GLU A 80 -2.82 -16.11 6.15
CA GLU A 80 -2.33 -17.48 6.31
C GLU A 80 -3.34 -18.54 5.82
N SER A 81 -4.60 -18.15 5.60
CA SER A 81 -5.68 -19.06 5.21
C SER A 81 -6.05 -18.94 3.71
N ILE A 82 -5.28 -18.20 2.93
CA ILE A 82 -5.49 -18.07 1.49
C ILE A 82 -4.76 -19.17 0.71
N PHE A 83 -5.32 -19.53 -0.45
CA PHE A 83 -4.77 -20.56 -1.34
C PHE A 83 -4.54 -20.00 -2.74
N VAL A 84 -3.59 -20.61 -3.46
CA VAL A 84 -3.42 -20.35 -4.91
C VAL A 84 -4.71 -20.73 -5.63
N GLY A 85 -5.21 -19.83 -6.47
CA GLY A 85 -6.48 -19.94 -7.16
C GLY A 85 -7.65 -19.22 -6.47
N ASP A 86 -7.49 -18.76 -5.23
CA ASP A 86 -8.52 -17.94 -4.58
C ASP A 86 -8.72 -16.61 -5.32
N LEU A 87 -9.97 -16.11 -5.34
CA LEU A 87 -10.29 -14.81 -5.93
C LEU A 87 -9.53 -13.70 -5.19
N ALA A 88 -8.92 -12.82 -5.95
CA ALA A 88 -8.27 -11.61 -5.48
C ALA A 88 -8.89 -10.38 -6.13
N VAL A 89 -9.20 -9.37 -5.32
CA VAL A 89 -9.69 -8.06 -5.76
C VAL A 89 -8.70 -7.00 -5.30
N ALA A 90 -8.07 -6.30 -6.24
CA ALA A 90 -7.19 -5.20 -5.91
C ALA A 90 -7.91 -3.86 -6.06
N ILE A 91 -7.77 -2.98 -5.05
CA ILE A 91 -8.31 -1.63 -5.05
C ILE A 91 -7.18 -0.65 -4.78
N GLY A 92 -7.01 0.30 -5.68
CA GLY A 92 -6.01 1.33 -5.57
C GLY A 92 -6.37 2.56 -6.38
N HIS A 93 -5.60 3.62 -6.24
CA HIS A 93 -5.81 4.88 -6.96
C HIS A 93 -4.69 5.13 -7.97
N PRO A 94 -4.85 4.73 -9.25
CA PRO A 94 -3.86 5.01 -10.28
C PRO A 94 -3.68 6.51 -10.49
N LEU A 95 -2.45 7.00 -10.39
CA LEU A 95 -2.12 8.43 -10.44
C LEU A 95 -2.55 9.16 -11.73
N THR A 96 -2.87 8.41 -12.77
CA THR A 96 -3.16 8.95 -14.12
C THR A 96 -4.64 8.97 -14.49
N LEU A 97 -5.54 8.39 -13.67
CA LEU A 97 -6.94 8.13 -14.07
C LEU A 97 -7.99 9.00 -13.32
N GLY A 98 -7.56 10.07 -12.64
CA GLY A 98 -8.48 10.97 -11.93
C GLY A 98 -8.71 10.58 -10.47
N ALA A 99 -9.77 11.12 -9.83
CA ALA A 99 -9.96 11.04 -8.38
C ALA A 99 -10.58 9.73 -7.87
N ALA A 100 -11.11 8.87 -8.74
CA ALA A 100 -11.78 7.63 -8.32
C ALA A 100 -10.81 6.45 -8.20
N PRO A 101 -10.94 5.61 -7.17
CA PRO A 101 -10.18 4.37 -7.07
C PRO A 101 -10.55 3.41 -8.21
N THR A 102 -9.59 2.61 -8.62
CA THR A 102 -9.76 1.54 -9.61
C THR A 102 -9.84 0.20 -8.91
N VAL A 103 -10.79 -0.62 -9.35
CA VAL A 103 -10.96 -2.00 -8.89
C VAL A 103 -10.53 -2.93 -10.03
N THR A 104 -9.62 -3.85 -9.73
CA THR A 104 -9.23 -4.92 -10.64
C THR A 104 -9.42 -6.27 -9.97
N THR A 105 -9.59 -7.33 -10.75
CA THR A 105 -9.80 -8.69 -10.25
C THR A 105 -8.87 -9.68 -10.90
N GLY A 106 -8.53 -10.70 -10.17
CA GLY A 106 -7.72 -11.83 -10.58
C GLY A 106 -7.78 -12.93 -9.56
N VAL A 107 -6.72 -13.71 -9.44
CA VAL A 107 -6.58 -14.79 -8.46
C VAL A 107 -5.25 -14.63 -7.71
N ILE A 108 -5.14 -15.33 -6.60
CA ILE A 108 -3.85 -15.57 -5.94
C ILE A 108 -3.05 -16.51 -6.83
N SER A 109 -1.99 -16.00 -7.45
CA SER A 109 -1.18 -16.76 -8.41
C SER A 109 -0.08 -17.58 -7.73
N ALA A 110 0.46 -17.05 -6.62
CA ALA A 110 1.47 -17.73 -5.81
C ALA A 110 1.56 -17.09 -4.41
N LEU A 111 2.18 -17.83 -3.49
CA LEU A 111 2.44 -17.38 -2.12
C LEU A 111 3.95 -17.46 -1.83
N ASN A 112 4.37 -16.78 -0.76
CA ASN A 112 5.75 -16.76 -0.27
C ASN A 112 6.78 -16.34 -1.35
N ARG A 113 6.40 -15.34 -2.17
CA ARG A 113 7.31 -14.82 -3.20
C ARG A 113 8.38 -13.92 -2.58
N ARG A 114 9.55 -14.01 -3.19
CA ARG A 114 10.66 -13.08 -2.99
C ARG A 114 10.69 -12.10 -4.17
N LEU A 115 10.93 -10.83 -3.86
CA LEU A 115 11.05 -9.77 -4.84
C LEU A 115 12.22 -8.86 -4.49
N ASP A 116 13.17 -8.75 -5.40
CA ASP A 116 14.29 -7.81 -5.29
C ASP A 116 13.85 -6.47 -5.91
N VAL A 117 13.82 -5.40 -5.10
CA VAL A 117 13.38 -4.07 -5.48
C VAL A 117 14.52 -3.06 -5.37
N GLY A 118 14.57 -2.09 -6.28
CA GLY A 118 15.64 -1.11 -6.34
C GLY A 118 16.75 -1.49 -7.31
N SER A 119 17.71 -0.59 -7.51
CA SER A 119 18.85 -0.79 -8.41
C SER A 119 20.09 -1.17 -7.61
N GLU A 120 20.71 -2.29 -7.95
CA GLU A 120 22.01 -2.70 -7.37
C GLU A 120 23.08 -1.61 -7.56
N SER A 121 22.99 -0.83 -8.64
CA SER A 121 23.94 0.24 -8.93
C SER A 121 23.84 1.45 -7.98
N MET A 122 22.76 1.56 -7.19
CA MET A 122 22.53 2.68 -6.26
C MET A 122 22.69 2.28 -4.77
N ASN A 123 23.13 1.08 -4.44
CA ASN A 123 23.16 0.54 -3.07
C ASN A 123 21.79 0.59 -2.33
N ASN A 124 20.70 0.66 -3.05
CA ASN A 124 19.34 0.79 -2.52
C ASN A 124 18.49 -0.47 -2.76
N ALA A 125 19.09 -1.58 -3.16
CA ALA A 125 18.38 -2.83 -3.35
C ALA A 125 17.84 -3.34 -1.99
N VAL A 126 16.55 -3.63 -1.96
CA VAL A 126 15.85 -4.27 -0.84
C VAL A 126 15.20 -5.53 -1.37
N THR A 127 15.28 -6.61 -0.61
CA THR A 127 14.56 -7.83 -0.93
C THR A 127 13.33 -7.93 -0.03
N LEU A 128 12.16 -7.94 -0.65
CA LEU A 128 10.89 -8.23 0.03
C LEU A 128 10.66 -9.74 0.02
N PHE A 129 10.17 -10.27 1.13
CA PHE A 129 9.94 -11.70 1.31
C PHE A 129 8.49 -11.99 1.68
N GLY A 130 8.06 -13.23 1.43
CA GLY A 130 6.76 -13.72 1.86
C GLY A 130 5.57 -13.12 1.11
N LEU A 131 5.80 -12.45 -0.04
CA LEU A 131 4.76 -11.74 -0.76
C LEU A 131 3.70 -12.68 -1.35
N ILE A 132 2.47 -12.16 -1.39
CA ILE A 132 1.37 -12.71 -2.19
C ILE A 132 1.56 -12.23 -3.63
N GLN A 133 1.51 -13.15 -4.60
CA GLN A 133 1.46 -12.83 -6.02
C GLN A 133 0.02 -12.97 -6.54
N THR A 134 -0.42 -12.02 -7.37
CA THR A 134 -1.72 -12.04 -8.05
C THR A 134 -1.56 -11.63 -9.51
N ASP A 135 -2.47 -12.09 -10.36
CA ASP A 135 -2.61 -11.62 -11.74
C ASP A 135 -3.64 -10.47 -11.88
N ALA A 136 -4.28 -10.07 -10.77
CA ALA A 136 -5.05 -8.83 -10.73
C ALA A 136 -4.14 -7.66 -11.14
N PRO A 137 -4.50 -6.86 -12.15
CA PRO A 137 -3.68 -5.74 -12.59
C PRO A 137 -3.39 -4.74 -11.49
N ILE A 138 -2.10 -4.56 -11.17
CA ILE A 138 -1.61 -3.56 -10.20
C ILE A 138 -0.73 -2.57 -10.98
N THR A 139 -1.08 -1.30 -10.94
CA THR A 139 -0.42 -0.24 -11.69
C THR A 139 0.19 0.82 -10.76
N ARG A 140 1.00 1.73 -11.32
CA ARG A 140 1.54 2.87 -10.56
C ARG A 140 0.42 3.69 -9.91
N GLY A 141 0.58 3.98 -8.63
CA GLY A 141 -0.43 4.62 -7.77
C GLY A 141 -1.28 3.63 -6.98
N SER A 142 -1.35 2.35 -7.39
CA SER A 142 -2.00 1.31 -6.58
C SER A 142 -1.15 0.84 -5.39
N SER A 143 0.15 1.21 -5.33
CA SER A 143 1.00 0.93 -4.17
C SER A 143 0.36 1.45 -2.89
N GLY A 144 0.30 0.63 -1.85
CA GLY A 144 -0.36 0.91 -0.57
C GLY A 144 -1.86 0.64 -0.56
N GLY A 145 -2.44 0.21 -1.70
CA GLY A 145 -3.84 -0.15 -1.83
C GLY A 145 -4.19 -1.50 -1.22
N ALA A 146 -5.45 -1.87 -1.32
CA ALA A 146 -5.98 -3.10 -0.75
C ALA A 146 -5.93 -4.27 -1.73
N LEU A 147 -5.50 -5.45 -1.26
CA LEU A 147 -5.81 -6.74 -1.87
C LEU A 147 -6.85 -7.45 -0.98
N LEU A 148 -8.01 -7.77 -1.55
CA LEU A 148 -9.14 -8.34 -0.85
C LEU A 148 -9.41 -9.76 -1.31
N ASN A 149 -10.00 -10.56 -0.42
CA ASN A 149 -10.58 -11.85 -0.76
C ASN A 149 -12.02 -11.69 -1.31
N GLN A 150 -12.66 -12.81 -1.65
CA GLN A 150 -14.04 -12.86 -2.18
C GLN A 150 -15.11 -12.33 -1.19
N LYS A 151 -14.78 -12.17 0.11
CA LYS A 151 -15.68 -11.60 1.12
C LYS A 151 -15.49 -10.09 1.30
N GLY A 152 -14.55 -9.47 0.57
CA GLY A 152 -14.17 -8.08 0.76
C GLY A 152 -13.28 -7.84 1.98
N GLU A 153 -12.68 -8.89 2.55
CA GLU A 153 -11.76 -8.78 3.67
C GLU A 153 -10.33 -8.53 3.16
N LEU A 154 -9.59 -7.65 3.82
CA LEU A 154 -8.22 -7.29 3.48
C LEU A 154 -7.27 -8.46 3.76
N ILE A 155 -6.59 -8.96 2.73
CA ILE A 155 -5.61 -10.06 2.82
C ILE A 155 -4.18 -9.61 2.51
N GLY A 156 -4.00 -8.41 1.96
CA GLY A 156 -2.67 -7.84 1.69
C GLY A 156 -2.71 -6.37 1.31
N ILE A 157 -1.53 -5.74 1.39
CA ILE A 157 -1.29 -4.37 0.93
C ILE A 157 -0.52 -4.44 -0.39
N THR A 158 -1.11 -3.91 -1.47
CA THR A 158 -0.50 -3.97 -2.81
C THR A 158 0.79 -3.17 -2.88
N THR A 159 1.80 -3.73 -3.58
CA THR A 159 3.05 -3.03 -3.89
C THR A 159 3.33 -3.12 -5.40
N ALA A 160 3.50 -1.97 -6.06
CA ALA A 160 3.67 -1.88 -7.51
C ALA A 160 5.14 -1.75 -7.95
N ILE A 161 6.08 -2.03 -7.07
CA ILE A 161 7.52 -1.79 -7.31
C ILE A 161 8.08 -2.69 -8.43
N ALA A 162 7.50 -3.88 -8.62
CA ALA A 162 8.09 -4.92 -9.47
C ALA A 162 7.79 -4.81 -10.97
N THR A 163 6.78 -4.03 -11.35
CA THR A 163 6.23 -4.12 -12.72
C THR A 163 6.82 -3.12 -13.71
N ALA A 164 7.55 -2.12 -13.23
CA ALA A 164 8.00 -1.02 -14.08
C ALA A 164 9.15 -1.38 -15.05
N ASP A 165 10.04 -2.30 -14.65
CA ASP A 165 11.28 -2.56 -15.40
C ASP A 165 11.31 -3.90 -16.15
N VAL A 166 10.36 -4.81 -15.92
CA VAL A 166 10.45 -6.20 -16.43
C VAL A 166 9.42 -6.52 -17.51
N GLY A 167 8.52 -5.59 -17.87
CA GLY A 167 7.50 -5.87 -18.90
C GLY A 167 6.59 -7.05 -18.55
N ALA A 168 6.47 -7.39 -17.29
CA ALA A 168 5.74 -8.53 -16.78
C ALA A 168 4.26 -8.17 -16.57
N GLU A 169 3.49 -8.14 -17.64
CA GLU A 169 2.03 -8.06 -17.54
C GLU A 169 1.51 -9.25 -16.74
N GLY A 170 0.59 -8.99 -15.78
CA GLY A 170 -0.02 -10.04 -14.96
C GLY A 170 0.79 -10.48 -13.74
N LEU A 171 1.79 -9.70 -13.31
CA LEU A 171 2.51 -9.93 -12.07
C LEU A 171 2.28 -8.78 -11.09
N GLY A 172 1.30 -8.95 -10.21
CA GLY A 172 1.06 -8.08 -9.07
C GLY A 172 1.59 -8.72 -7.78
N PHE A 173 2.00 -7.88 -6.83
CA PHE A 173 2.49 -8.34 -5.52
C PHE A 173 1.80 -7.57 -4.40
N ALA A 174 1.65 -8.23 -3.25
CA ALA A 174 1.13 -7.62 -2.03
C ALA A 174 1.85 -8.16 -0.80
N VAL A 175 2.05 -7.29 0.19
CA VAL A 175 2.52 -7.67 1.52
C VAL A 175 1.35 -8.32 2.27
N PRO A 176 1.50 -9.54 2.84
CA PRO A 176 0.42 -10.21 3.56
C PRO A 176 -0.09 -9.37 4.74
N ILE A 177 -1.41 -9.36 4.95
CA ILE A 177 -2.01 -8.51 6.01
C ILE A 177 -1.57 -8.90 7.41
N ASN A 178 -1.37 -10.19 7.71
CA ASN A 178 -0.92 -10.60 9.04
C ASN A 178 0.48 -10.05 9.35
N LEU A 179 1.38 -10.04 8.36
CA LEU A 179 2.69 -9.39 8.48
C LEU A 179 2.54 -7.87 8.65
N ALA A 180 1.74 -7.24 7.79
CA ALA A 180 1.55 -5.79 7.82
C ALA A 180 0.98 -5.32 9.17
N LEU A 181 0.04 -6.04 9.77
CA LEU A 181 -0.53 -5.70 11.08
C LEU A 181 0.50 -5.84 12.20
N GLY A 182 1.36 -6.86 12.19
CA GLY A 182 2.46 -6.98 13.15
C GLY A 182 3.41 -5.78 13.08
N ILE A 183 3.79 -5.36 11.87
CA ILE A 183 4.61 -4.15 11.67
C ILE A 183 3.90 -2.88 12.15
N VAL A 184 2.58 -2.76 11.91
CA VAL A 184 1.81 -1.62 12.42
C VAL A 184 1.82 -1.57 13.95
N GLU A 185 1.69 -2.72 14.63
CA GLU A 185 1.77 -2.80 16.09
C GLU A 185 3.14 -2.34 16.59
N ASP A 186 4.23 -2.83 15.99
CA ASP A 186 5.59 -2.42 16.34
C ASP A 186 5.83 -0.91 16.14
N ILE A 187 5.35 -0.35 15.01
CA ILE A 187 5.43 1.09 14.73
C ILE A 187 4.66 1.91 15.78
N LEU A 188 3.51 1.43 16.25
CA LEU A 188 2.69 2.15 17.23
C LEU A 188 3.28 2.11 18.62
N ASP A 189 3.95 1.02 19.00
CA ASP A 189 4.52 0.82 20.33
C ASP A 189 5.84 1.59 20.51
N ASP A 190 6.75 1.50 19.54
CA ASP A 190 8.12 2.04 19.66
C ASP A 190 8.43 3.18 18.68
N GLY A 191 7.54 3.48 17.73
CA GLY A 191 7.77 4.43 16.65
C GLY A 191 8.83 3.96 15.63
N LYS A 192 9.30 2.73 15.76
CA LYS A 192 10.29 2.06 14.90
C LYS A 192 10.07 0.55 14.92
N VAL A 193 10.41 -0.09 13.83
CA VAL A 193 10.55 -1.55 13.71
C VAL A 193 12.00 -1.93 13.88
#